data_6f8d9a71b83f87f1c09787dff3d37721
#
_entry.id   6f8d9a71b83f87f1c09787dff3d37721
#
_cell.length_a   1.000
_cell.length_b   1.000
_cell.length_c   1.000
_cell.angle_alpha   90.00
_cell.angle_beta   90.00
_cell.angle_gamma   90.00
#
_symmetry.space_group_name_H-M   'P 1'
#
loop_
_entity.id
_entity.type
_entity.pdbx_description
1 polymer ?
#
loop_
_entity_poly.entity_id
_entity_poly.type
_entity_poly.pdbx_seq_one_letter_code
_entity_poly.pdbx_strand_id
1 'polypeptide(L)'
;MSEVVILEEIKCHSGDGIIQKWVINRPSKLNALNQEVTSRIKSLCREVESRPDVRLVIITGSPPLPAAEGKRQKPVSFIAGADITEFAGKNSTEIE
;
A
#
# COMPACT_ATOMS: atom_id res chain seq x y z
N MET A 1 -6.19 -15.08 -4.53
CA MET A 1 -5.38 -13.91 -4.89
C MET A 1 -5.10 -13.07 -3.66
N SER A 2 -3.85 -12.71 -3.46
CA SER A 2 -3.52 -11.83 -2.34
C SER A 2 -3.89 -10.38 -2.68
N GLU A 3 -4.37 -9.66 -1.68
CA GLU A 3 -4.69 -8.25 -1.86
C GLU A 3 -3.42 -7.42 -1.95
N VAL A 4 -3.42 -6.43 -2.84
CA VAL A 4 -2.26 -5.52 -2.98
C VAL A 4 -2.25 -4.45 -1.90
N VAL A 5 -3.37 -4.20 -1.25
CA VAL A 5 -3.46 -3.35 -0.06
C VAL A 5 -4.31 -4.08 0.96
N ILE A 6 -3.74 -4.33 2.13
CA ILE A 6 -4.43 -5.00 3.22
C ILE A 6 -4.96 -3.93 4.17
N LEU A 7 -6.25 -4.01 4.48
CA LEU A 7 -6.91 -3.07 5.36
C LEU A 7 -7.07 -3.67 6.75
N GLU A 8 -6.60 -2.98 7.76
CA GLU A 8 -6.79 -3.35 9.16
C GLU A 8 -7.44 -2.19 9.90
N GLU A 9 -8.35 -2.50 10.82
CA GLU A 9 -8.99 -1.49 11.65
C GLU A 9 -8.64 -1.72 13.12
N ILE A 10 -8.29 -0.63 13.80
CA ILE A 10 -7.87 -0.66 15.20
C ILE A 10 -8.72 0.34 15.96
N LYS A 11 -9.37 -0.10 17.04
CA LYS A 11 -10.14 0.81 17.88
C LYS A 11 -9.23 1.68 18.72
N CYS A 12 -9.58 2.96 18.82
CA CYS A 12 -8.86 3.86 19.71
C CYS A 12 -9.16 3.50 21.16
N HIS A 13 -8.12 3.57 22.00
CA HIS A 13 -8.25 3.22 23.41
C HIS A 13 -9.11 4.22 24.19
N SER A 14 -9.04 5.49 23.84
CA SER A 14 -9.59 6.57 24.65
C SER A 14 -10.83 7.23 24.06
N GLY A 15 -11.48 6.61 23.08
CA GLY A 15 -12.65 7.25 22.49
C GLY A 15 -13.30 6.44 21.40
N ASP A 16 -14.24 7.08 20.72
CA ASP A 16 -15.07 6.45 19.70
C ASP A 16 -14.45 6.58 18.32
N GLY A 17 -13.17 6.30 18.18
CA GLY A 17 -12.51 6.44 16.91
C GLY A 17 -11.91 5.13 16.45
N ILE A 18 -11.68 5.06 15.15
CA ILE A 18 -11.02 3.92 14.51
C ILE A 18 -9.79 4.44 13.79
N ILE A 19 -8.71 3.69 13.93
CA ILE A 19 -7.49 3.88 13.14
C ILE A 19 -7.51 2.83 12.05
N GLN A 20 -7.39 3.24 10.79
CA GLN A 20 -7.20 2.30 9.70
C GLN A 20 -5.72 2.20 9.36
N LYS A 21 -5.26 0.98 9.15
CA LYS A 21 -3.91 0.72 8.70
C LYS A 21 -4.00 0.09 7.30
N TRP A 22 -3.40 0.76 6.33
CA TRP A 22 -3.37 0.30 4.95
C TRP A 22 -1.97 -0.21 4.66
N VAL A 23 -1.84 -1.51 4.44
CA VAL A 23 -0.54 -2.16 4.21
C VAL A 23 -0.37 -2.40 2.73
N ILE A 24 0.62 -1.75 2.13
CA ILE A 24 0.97 -2.00 0.73
C ILE A 24 1.61 -3.38 0.66
N ASN A 25 1.00 -4.29 -0.07
CA ASN A 25 1.36 -5.70 -0.06
C ASN A 25 1.88 -6.18 -1.41
N ARG A 26 3.04 -5.68 -1.79
CA ARG A 26 3.77 -6.16 -2.97
C ARG A 26 5.23 -6.45 -2.62
N PRO A 27 5.49 -7.36 -1.66
CA PRO A 27 6.85 -7.57 -1.18
C PRO A 27 7.81 -8.09 -2.25
N SER A 28 7.33 -8.80 -3.26
CA SER A 28 8.17 -9.28 -4.36
C SER A 28 8.69 -8.13 -5.24
N LYS A 29 8.07 -6.96 -5.17
CA LYS A 29 8.46 -5.75 -5.91
C LYS A 29 8.85 -4.62 -4.96
N LEU A 30 9.22 -4.95 -3.72
CA LEU A 30 9.57 -3.98 -2.68
C LEU A 30 8.47 -2.92 -2.50
N ASN A 31 7.22 -3.33 -2.65
CA ASN A 31 6.04 -2.50 -2.50
C ASN A 31 5.97 -1.33 -3.49
N ALA A 32 6.56 -1.51 -4.68
CA ALA A 32 6.47 -0.51 -5.72
C ALA A 32 5.02 -0.29 -6.15
N LEU A 33 4.67 0.96 -6.43
CA LEU A 33 3.32 1.33 -6.84
C LEU A 33 3.02 0.85 -8.25
N ASN A 34 1.82 0.30 -8.43
CA ASN A 34 1.27 0.00 -9.75
C ASN A 34 -0.17 0.50 -9.79
N GLN A 35 -0.82 0.32 -10.93
CA GLN A 35 -2.18 0.81 -11.12
C GLN A 35 -3.16 0.16 -10.14
N GLU A 36 -2.99 -1.11 -9.85
CA GLU A 36 -3.86 -1.83 -8.92
C GLU A 36 -3.78 -1.26 -7.50
N VAL A 37 -2.56 -0.97 -7.03
CA VAL A 37 -2.35 -0.35 -5.72
C VAL A 37 -2.97 1.04 -5.67
N THR A 38 -2.69 1.88 -6.68
CA THR A 38 -3.20 3.25 -6.69
C THR A 38 -4.72 3.28 -6.79
N SER A 39 -5.31 2.39 -7.57
CA SER A 39 -6.76 2.29 -7.67
C SER A 39 -7.38 1.88 -6.33
N ARG A 40 -6.76 0.95 -5.63
CA ARG A 40 -7.25 0.50 -4.33
C ARG A 40 -7.15 1.62 -3.30
N ILE A 41 -6.04 2.36 -3.29
CA ILE A 41 -5.87 3.50 -2.38
C ILE A 41 -6.94 4.56 -2.65
N LYS A 42 -7.22 4.86 -3.91
CA LYS A 42 -8.29 5.81 -4.25
C LYS A 42 -9.65 5.36 -3.72
N SER A 43 -9.98 4.08 -3.86
CA SER A 43 -11.22 3.53 -3.31
C SER A 43 -11.28 3.70 -1.80
N LEU A 44 -10.18 3.40 -1.11
CA LEU A 44 -10.12 3.52 0.35
C LEU A 44 -10.26 4.97 0.80
N CYS A 45 -9.68 5.91 0.06
CA CYS A 45 -9.84 7.34 0.36
C CYS A 45 -11.31 7.76 0.28
N ARG A 46 -12.02 7.29 -0.72
CA ARG A 46 -13.46 7.59 -0.87
C ARG A 46 -14.28 6.98 0.26
N GLU A 47 -13.96 5.75 0.64
CA GLU A 47 -14.65 5.10 1.75
C GLU A 47 -14.45 5.86 3.07
N VAL A 48 -13.24 6.31 3.32
CA VAL A 48 -12.91 7.05 4.54
C VAL A 48 -13.65 8.40 4.60
N GLU A 49 -13.84 9.05 3.46
CA GLU A 49 -14.58 10.31 3.41
C GLU A 49 -16.00 10.19 3.95
N SER A 50 -16.61 9.02 3.82
CA SER A 50 -17.97 8.77 4.30
C SER A 50 -18.00 8.16 5.70
N ARG A 51 -16.84 8.02 6.36
CA ARG A 51 -16.75 7.40 7.68
C ARG A 51 -16.13 8.37 8.70
N PRO A 52 -16.97 9.15 9.39
CA PRO A 52 -16.46 10.08 10.40
C PRO A 52 -15.84 9.40 11.63
N ASP A 53 -16.08 8.10 11.82
CA ASP A 53 -15.48 7.33 12.88
C ASP A 53 -13.99 7.03 12.64
N VAL A 54 -13.53 7.11 11.41
CA VAL A 54 -12.09 6.93 11.09
C VAL A 54 -11.36 8.23 11.39
N ARG A 55 -10.49 8.18 12.40
CA ARG A 55 -9.75 9.36 12.88
C ARG A 55 -8.35 9.48 12.30
N LEU A 56 -7.78 8.37 11.90
CA LEU A 56 -6.40 8.34 11.44
C LEU A 56 -6.23 7.20 10.45
N VAL A 57 -5.41 7.44 9.43
CA VAL A 57 -5.00 6.40 8.49
C VAL A 57 -3.49 6.28 8.54
N ILE A 58 -3.01 5.07 8.74
CA ILE A 58 -1.59 4.76 8.69
C ILE A 58 -1.35 3.97 7.42
N ILE A 59 -0.41 4.43 6.59
CA ILE A 59 -0.02 3.71 5.38
C ILE A 59 1.37 3.17 5.60
N THR A 60 1.56 1.88 5.37
CA THR A 60 2.84 1.24 5.59
C THR A 60 3.06 0.17 4.52
N GLY A 61 4.27 -0.37 4.44
CA GLY A 61 4.60 -1.45 3.52
C GLY A 61 4.66 -2.79 4.24
N SER A 62 4.34 -3.85 3.53
CA SER A 62 4.50 -5.20 4.07
C SER A 62 5.99 -5.55 4.21
N PRO A 63 6.34 -6.49 5.11
CA PRO A 63 7.73 -6.95 5.23
C PRO A 63 8.21 -7.59 3.93
N PRO A 64 9.53 -7.58 3.68
CA PRO A 64 10.07 -8.25 2.50
C PRO A 64 9.86 -9.76 2.60
N LEU A 65 9.87 -10.42 1.44
CA LEU A 65 9.81 -11.88 1.41
C LEU A 65 11.06 -12.47 2.05
N PRO A 66 10.96 -13.65 2.69
CA PRO A 66 12.14 -14.33 3.22
C PRO A 66 13.16 -14.57 2.12
N ALA A 67 14.44 -14.39 2.46
CA ALA A 67 15.50 -14.65 1.51
C ALA A 67 15.62 -16.14 1.25
N ALA A 68 15.88 -16.51 0.00
CA ALA A 68 16.23 -17.88 -0.33
C ALA A 68 17.58 -18.22 0.30
N GLU A 69 17.81 -19.52 0.53
CA GLU A 69 19.07 -19.98 1.10
C GLU A 69 20.26 -19.45 0.29
N GLY A 70 21.23 -18.88 0.94
CA GLY A 70 22.41 -18.31 0.32
C GLY A 70 22.21 -16.95 -0.32
N LYS A 71 21.00 -16.38 -0.26
CA LYS A 71 20.70 -15.07 -0.80
C LYS A 71 20.62 -14.03 0.30
N ARG A 72 20.91 -12.76 -0.07
CA ARG A 72 20.78 -11.66 0.88
C ARG A 72 19.31 -11.30 1.06
N GLN A 73 18.92 -11.07 2.31
CA GLN A 73 17.58 -10.60 2.63
C GLN A 73 17.37 -9.20 2.06
N LYS A 74 16.25 -9.01 1.36
CA LYS A 74 15.89 -7.69 0.85
C LYS A 74 15.56 -6.74 2.00
N PRO A 75 15.85 -5.44 1.86
CA PRO A 75 15.53 -4.48 2.90
C PRO A 75 14.03 -4.29 3.05
N VAL A 76 13.63 -3.84 4.23
CA VAL A 76 12.26 -3.39 4.46
C VAL A 76 12.01 -2.15 3.62
N SER A 77 10.87 -2.09 2.95
CA SER A 77 10.53 -0.96 2.10
C SER A 77 9.08 -0.58 2.29
N PHE A 78 8.83 0.71 2.49
CA PHE A 78 7.48 1.24 2.47
C PHE A 78 6.95 1.20 1.03
N ILE A 79 7.55 1.97 0.16
CA ILE A 79 7.22 2.02 -1.26
C ILE A 79 8.54 2.24 -2.00
N ALA A 80 8.90 1.32 -2.89
CA ALA A 80 10.16 1.43 -3.62
C ALA A 80 10.08 2.41 -4.80
N GLY A 81 8.87 2.88 -5.13
CA GLY A 81 8.67 3.80 -6.25
C GLY A 81 7.54 3.29 -7.13
N ALA A 82 7.40 3.84 -8.32
CA ALA A 82 6.41 3.39 -9.26
C ALA A 82 6.93 2.21 -10.08
N ASP A 83 6.03 1.31 -10.46
CA ASP A 83 6.38 0.18 -11.30
C ASP A 83 6.56 0.69 -12.74
N ILE A 84 7.80 0.75 -13.20
CA ILE A 84 8.12 1.34 -14.49
C ILE A 84 7.54 0.56 -15.67
N THR A 85 7.19 -0.71 -15.48
CA THR A 85 6.60 -1.50 -16.56
C THR A 85 5.25 -0.95 -16.99
N GLU A 86 4.55 -0.23 -16.11
CA GLU A 86 3.26 0.38 -16.41
C GLU A 86 3.39 1.67 -17.23
N PHE A 87 4.57 2.23 -17.28
CA PHE A 87 4.83 3.43 -18.07
C PHE A 87 5.29 3.11 -19.49
N ALA A 88 5.62 1.86 -19.77
CA ALA A 88 6.02 1.45 -21.10
C ALA A 88 4.83 1.65 -22.07
N GLY A 89 5.07 2.33 -23.17
CA GLY A 89 4.04 2.63 -24.14
C GLY A 89 3.22 3.87 -23.87
N LYS A 90 3.38 4.49 -22.71
CA LYS A 90 2.73 5.77 -22.40
C LYS A 90 3.60 6.92 -22.87
N ASN A 91 2.95 8.00 -23.32
CA ASN A 91 3.70 9.19 -23.69
C ASN A 91 3.93 10.07 -22.46
N SER A 92 4.75 11.13 -22.62
CA SER A 92 5.14 11.97 -21.49
C SER A 92 3.97 12.70 -20.85
N THR A 93 2.92 13.00 -21.59
CA THR A 93 1.75 13.69 -21.03
C THR A 93 0.91 12.79 -20.13
N GLU A 94 0.97 11.49 -20.36
CA GLU A 94 0.24 10.53 -19.52
C GLU A 94 0.95 10.26 -18.20
N ILE A 95 2.24 10.48 -18.15
CA ILE A 95 3.06 10.22 -16.97
C ILE A 95 3.04 11.39 -15.98
N GLU A 96 2.84 12.60 -16.48
CA GLU A 96 2.75 13.81 -15.65
C GLU A 96 1.50 13.86 -14.72
#